data_44b18da80ee3c8e46dc9ebec072ed920
#
_entry.id   44b18da80ee3c8e46dc9ebec072ed920
#
_cell.length_a   1.000
_cell.length_b   1.000
_cell.length_c   1.000
_cell.angle_alpha   90.00
_cell.angle_beta   90.00
_cell.angle_gamma   90.00
#
_symmetry.space_group_name_H-M   'P 1'
#
loop_
_entity.id
_entity.type
_entity.pdbx_description
1 polymer ?
#
loop_
_entity_poly.entity_id
_entity_poly.type
_entity_poly.pdbx_seq_one_letter_code
_entity_poly.pdbx_strand_id
1 'polypeptide(L)'
;MGHPVRNTRADAYENTPRDVIATGNDYPSHYVLPAHSHRRGQLLYASTGVLTTITSEGSWVVPPRRALWIPAGVSHEVHMGGPVATRSAYVKAETALAVGLPTRCQVIAVSPLLHELLQEAIDLPAEYDLDGRDGRVMALLLDEIRRMPALPLSAPLPREKRLVTLCRELLQQPSQEVKIDDMAQRAGMSRRHFTRSFREETGMSFSAWRQQACLLAALTRLGNGESITQVAVDLGYGNPSAFTAAFRRVLGAPPSRYLAAPTP
;
A
#
# COMPACT_ATOMS: atom_id res chain seq x y z
N MET A 1 2.81 -13.36 -25.66
CA MET A 1 3.31 -12.07 -26.18
C MET A 1 2.78 -11.01 -25.22
N GLY A 2 3.66 -10.32 -24.47
CA GLY A 2 3.22 -9.26 -23.56
C GLY A 2 2.70 -8.07 -24.37
N HIS A 3 1.49 -7.63 -24.08
CA HIS A 3 0.95 -6.41 -24.66
C HIS A 3 1.82 -5.21 -24.24
N PRO A 4 2.08 -4.25 -25.13
CA PRO A 4 2.84 -3.06 -24.75
C PRO A 4 2.06 -2.30 -23.66
N VAL A 5 2.66 -2.17 -22.48
CA VAL A 5 2.10 -1.40 -21.38
C VAL A 5 1.96 0.06 -21.84
N ARG A 6 0.75 0.57 -21.86
CA ARG A 6 0.49 1.97 -22.15
C ARG A 6 0.73 2.76 -20.86
N ASN A 7 1.89 3.43 -20.76
CA ASN A 7 2.12 4.39 -19.66
C ASN A 7 1.15 5.56 -19.80
N THR A 8 0.01 5.45 -19.16
CA THR A 8 -1.11 6.40 -19.29
C THR A 8 -1.37 7.08 -17.96
N ARG A 9 -1.48 8.41 -17.99
CA ARG A 9 -1.84 9.20 -16.81
C ARG A 9 -3.33 9.13 -16.58
N ALA A 10 -3.74 8.99 -15.32
CA ALA A 10 -5.15 8.87 -14.92
C ALA A 10 -5.98 10.12 -15.25
N ASP A 11 -5.36 11.29 -15.20
CA ASP A 11 -6.00 12.58 -15.53
C ASP A 11 -6.58 12.61 -16.97
N ALA A 12 -5.99 11.84 -17.91
CA ALA A 12 -6.54 11.72 -19.26
C ALA A 12 -7.95 11.10 -19.31
N TYR A 13 -8.34 10.36 -18.27
CA TYR A 13 -9.58 9.60 -18.21
C TYR A 13 -10.55 10.06 -17.10
N GLU A 14 -10.23 11.11 -16.36
CA GLU A 14 -11.06 11.56 -15.25
C GLU A 14 -12.51 11.87 -15.65
N ASN A 15 -12.71 12.38 -16.88
CA ASN A 15 -14.02 12.76 -17.43
C ASN A 15 -14.70 11.65 -18.24
N THR A 16 -14.10 10.47 -18.37
CA THR A 16 -14.68 9.35 -19.11
C THR A 16 -16.05 8.96 -18.54
N PRO A 17 -17.10 8.79 -19.38
CA PRO A 17 -18.44 8.46 -18.91
C PRO A 17 -18.56 6.95 -18.58
N ARG A 18 -17.62 6.42 -17.82
CA ARG A 18 -17.56 5.04 -17.33
C ARG A 18 -17.29 5.04 -15.84
N ASP A 19 -17.91 4.15 -15.11
CA ASP A 19 -17.76 4.08 -13.65
C ASP A 19 -16.39 3.58 -13.22
N VAL A 20 -15.81 2.67 -13.99
CA VAL A 20 -14.47 2.11 -13.76
C VAL A 20 -13.64 2.30 -15.02
N ILE A 21 -12.39 2.68 -14.87
CA ILE A 21 -11.37 2.70 -15.92
C ILE A 21 -10.10 2.05 -15.38
N ALA A 22 -9.25 1.54 -16.25
CA ALA A 22 -7.99 0.92 -15.85
C ALA A 22 -6.81 1.47 -16.65
N THR A 23 -5.64 1.52 -16.00
CA THR A 23 -4.37 1.93 -16.63
C THR A 23 -3.26 0.99 -16.20
N GLY A 24 -2.31 0.74 -17.12
CA GLY A 24 -1.07 0.01 -16.83
C GLY A 24 0.13 0.93 -16.99
N ASN A 25 1.04 0.91 -16.00
CA ASN A 25 2.27 1.69 -16.04
C ASN A 25 3.43 0.86 -15.50
N ASP A 26 4.61 1.02 -16.14
CA ASP A 26 5.85 0.44 -15.68
C ASP A 26 6.81 1.57 -15.28
N TYR A 27 7.38 1.44 -14.09
CA TYR A 27 8.24 2.45 -13.49
C TYR A 27 9.65 1.89 -13.22
N PRO A 28 10.70 2.68 -13.47
CA PRO A 28 12.05 2.29 -13.11
C PRO A 28 12.26 2.32 -11.59
N SER A 29 13.35 1.71 -11.14
CA SER A 29 13.77 1.74 -9.74
C SER A 29 13.90 3.16 -9.22
N HIS A 30 13.48 3.37 -7.97
CA HIS A 30 13.58 4.64 -7.24
C HIS A 30 12.79 5.81 -7.88
N TYR A 31 11.89 5.50 -8.80
CA TYR A 31 10.99 6.53 -9.34
C TYR A 31 10.01 6.99 -8.27
N VAL A 32 9.78 8.29 -8.24
CA VAL A 32 8.81 8.91 -7.32
C VAL A 32 7.71 9.59 -8.14
N LEU A 33 6.48 9.17 -7.91
CA LEU A 33 5.31 9.94 -8.33
C LEU A 33 5.06 10.99 -7.25
N PRO A 34 5.22 12.28 -7.57
CA PRO A 34 5.02 13.35 -6.58
C PRO A 34 3.57 13.37 -6.08
N ALA A 35 3.36 14.07 -4.97
CA ALA A 35 2.04 14.18 -4.35
C ALA A 35 0.99 14.68 -5.34
N HIS A 36 -0.08 13.91 -5.51
CA HIS A 36 -1.20 14.18 -6.39
C HIS A 36 -2.49 13.55 -5.85
N SER A 37 -3.61 13.85 -6.45
CA SER A 37 -4.91 13.26 -6.09
C SER A 37 -5.76 13.06 -7.34
N HIS A 38 -6.77 12.20 -7.25
CA HIS A 38 -7.72 11.92 -8.32
C HIS A 38 -9.14 12.17 -7.84
N ARG A 39 -10.04 12.59 -8.75
CA ARG A 39 -11.48 12.67 -8.48
C ARG A 39 -12.13 11.29 -8.36
N ARG A 40 -11.45 10.24 -8.82
CA ARG A 40 -11.85 8.85 -8.69
C ARG A 40 -11.10 8.19 -7.53
N GLY A 41 -11.72 7.21 -6.88
CA GLY A 41 -10.97 6.29 -6.03
C GLY A 41 -10.05 5.44 -6.87
N GLN A 42 -8.85 5.12 -6.36
CA GLN A 42 -7.85 4.33 -7.07
C GLN A 42 -7.57 3.01 -6.35
N LEU A 43 -7.65 1.92 -7.08
CA LEU A 43 -7.01 0.67 -6.70
C LEU A 43 -5.62 0.64 -7.34
N LEU A 44 -4.57 0.90 -6.55
CA LEU A 44 -3.17 0.86 -6.99
C LEU A 44 -2.61 -0.54 -6.76
N TYR A 45 -2.54 -1.34 -7.80
CA TYR A 45 -2.07 -2.73 -7.75
C TYR A 45 -0.63 -2.83 -8.25
N ALA A 46 0.27 -3.44 -7.45
CA ALA A 46 1.61 -3.82 -7.85
C ALA A 46 1.58 -5.27 -8.41
N SER A 47 1.66 -5.44 -9.71
CA SER A 47 1.78 -6.77 -10.33
C SER A 47 3.17 -7.34 -10.09
N THR A 48 4.19 -6.51 -10.15
CA THR A 48 5.58 -6.81 -9.79
C THR A 48 6.19 -5.65 -9.01
N GLY A 49 7.25 -5.92 -8.25
CA GLY A 49 7.95 -4.94 -7.45
C GLY A 49 7.20 -4.54 -6.17
N VAL A 50 7.77 -3.63 -5.40
CA VAL A 50 7.22 -3.10 -4.17
C VAL A 50 7.09 -1.59 -4.29
N LEU A 51 5.96 -1.03 -3.90
CA LEU A 51 5.78 0.41 -3.82
C LEU A 51 5.37 0.83 -2.41
N THR A 52 5.73 2.05 -2.05
CA THR A 52 5.33 2.71 -0.81
C THR A 52 4.50 3.94 -1.15
N THR A 53 3.31 4.02 -0.60
CA THR A 53 2.44 5.18 -0.74
C THR A 53 2.39 5.97 0.56
N ILE A 54 2.54 7.29 0.48
CA ILE A 54 2.53 8.21 1.61
C ILE A 54 1.36 9.18 1.46
N THR A 55 0.59 9.34 2.53
CA THR A 55 -0.50 10.34 2.61
C THR A 55 -0.39 11.12 3.93
N SER A 56 -1.31 12.05 4.15
CA SER A 56 -1.44 12.72 5.46
C SER A 56 -1.84 11.77 6.60
N GLU A 57 -2.49 10.63 6.28
CA GLU A 57 -3.02 9.68 7.28
C GLU A 57 -2.03 8.56 7.62
N GLY A 58 -0.99 8.35 6.82
CA GLY A 58 -0.05 7.27 7.08
C GLY A 58 0.83 6.89 5.89
N SER A 59 1.48 5.75 6.04
CA SER A 59 2.29 5.10 5.03
C SER A 59 1.80 3.67 4.81
N TRP A 60 1.74 3.26 3.55
CA TRP A 60 1.30 1.93 3.10
C TRP A 60 2.38 1.32 2.21
N VAL A 61 2.69 0.07 2.44
CA VAL A 61 3.58 -0.69 1.55
C VAL A 61 2.76 -1.71 0.79
N VAL A 62 2.93 -1.73 -0.52
CA VAL A 62 2.23 -2.62 -1.45
C VAL A 62 3.26 -3.56 -2.07
N PRO A 63 3.41 -4.78 -1.55
CA PRO A 63 4.24 -5.82 -2.14
C PRO A 63 3.62 -6.37 -3.42
N PRO A 64 4.35 -7.21 -4.18
CA PRO A 64 3.80 -7.87 -5.34
C PRO A 64 2.49 -8.60 -5.05
N ARG A 65 1.55 -8.52 -5.96
CA ARG A 65 0.22 -9.15 -5.87
C ARG A 65 -0.61 -8.68 -4.67
N ARG A 66 -0.42 -7.41 -4.29
CA ARG A 66 -1.26 -6.67 -3.34
C ARG A 66 -1.67 -5.35 -3.98
N ALA A 67 -2.76 -4.79 -3.51
CA ALA A 67 -3.24 -3.50 -4.00
C ALA A 67 -3.57 -2.57 -2.83
N LEU A 68 -3.36 -1.27 -3.04
CA LEU A 68 -3.81 -0.23 -2.13
C LEU A 68 -5.08 0.40 -2.70
N TRP A 69 -6.15 0.38 -1.94
CA TRP A 69 -7.30 1.22 -2.20
C TRP A 69 -7.07 2.62 -1.64
N ILE A 70 -7.21 3.64 -2.48
CA ILE A 70 -7.09 5.07 -2.16
C ILE A 70 -8.43 5.72 -2.51
N PRO A 71 -9.19 6.25 -1.54
CA PRO A 71 -10.44 6.95 -1.82
C PRO A 71 -10.23 8.20 -2.68
N ALA A 72 -11.27 8.62 -3.39
CA ALA A 72 -11.28 9.84 -4.18
C ALA A 72 -10.86 11.07 -3.35
N GLY A 73 -10.07 11.96 -3.94
CA GLY A 73 -9.59 13.20 -3.33
C GLY A 73 -8.44 13.05 -2.33
N VAL A 74 -8.02 11.83 -1.97
CA VAL A 74 -6.88 11.63 -1.07
C VAL A 74 -5.58 11.93 -1.79
N SER A 75 -4.86 12.97 -1.31
CA SER A 75 -3.53 13.29 -1.82
C SER A 75 -2.52 12.23 -1.38
N HIS A 76 -1.75 11.72 -2.34
CA HIS A 76 -0.79 10.65 -2.10
C HIS A 76 0.45 10.79 -2.99
N GLU A 77 1.58 10.37 -2.45
CA GLU A 77 2.88 10.27 -3.10
C GLU A 77 3.26 8.79 -3.19
N VAL A 78 3.86 8.35 -4.30
CA VAL A 78 4.21 6.93 -4.49
C VAL A 78 5.69 6.77 -4.82
N HIS A 79 6.38 5.96 -4.03
CA HIS A 79 7.79 5.62 -4.17
C HIS A 79 7.95 4.18 -4.67
N MET A 80 8.70 4.00 -5.75
CA MET A 80 8.99 2.68 -6.32
C MET A 80 10.26 2.09 -5.67
N GLY A 81 10.09 0.99 -4.96
CA GLY A 81 11.19 0.19 -4.43
C GLY A 81 11.62 -0.85 -5.46
N GLY A 82 12.60 -0.55 -6.29
CA GLY A 82 12.97 -1.36 -7.45
C GLY A 82 12.09 -1.08 -8.68
N PRO A 83 12.22 -1.87 -9.79
CA PRO A 83 11.32 -1.78 -10.93
C PRO A 83 9.92 -2.25 -10.53
N VAL A 84 8.89 -1.46 -10.85
CA VAL A 84 7.50 -1.75 -10.48
C VAL A 84 6.59 -1.69 -11.70
N ALA A 85 5.81 -2.75 -11.89
CA ALA A 85 4.70 -2.75 -12.83
C ALA A 85 3.37 -2.56 -12.07
N THR A 86 2.64 -1.50 -12.40
CA THR A 86 1.34 -1.22 -11.80
C THR A 86 0.21 -1.50 -12.78
N ARG A 87 -0.93 -1.90 -12.24
CA ARG A 87 -2.22 -2.01 -12.95
C ARG A 87 -3.25 -1.35 -12.03
N SER A 88 -3.67 -0.15 -12.39
CA SER A 88 -4.57 0.63 -11.55
C SER A 88 -5.98 0.62 -12.10
N ALA A 89 -6.96 0.44 -11.22
CA ALA A 89 -8.36 0.69 -11.53
C ALA A 89 -8.81 1.98 -10.83
N TYR A 90 -9.51 2.84 -11.56
CA TYR A 90 -10.06 4.10 -11.05
C TYR A 90 -11.56 4.04 -11.08
N VAL A 91 -12.19 4.22 -9.92
CA VAL A 91 -13.64 4.09 -9.71
C VAL A 91 -14.22 5.46 -9.40
N LYS A 92 -15.33 5.83 -10.04
CA LYS A 92 -16.03 7.08 -9.69
C LYS A 92 -16.37 7.11 -8.20
N ALA A 93 -16.30 8.29 -7.58
CA ALA A 93 -16.52 8.43 -6.14
C ALA A 93 -17.91 7.95 -5.71
N GLU A 94 -18.95 8.30 -6.48
CA GLU A 94 -20.32 7.87 -6.25
C GLU A 94 -20.51 6.36 -6.39
N THR A 95 -19.88 5.74 -7.38
CA THR A 95 -19.93 4.28 -7.58
C THR A 95 -19.20 3.55 -6.46
N ALA A 96 -18.01 4.02 -6.07
CA ALA A 96 -17.25 3.44 -4.97
C ALA A 96 -18.07 3.44 -3.66
N LEU A 97 -18.76 4.55 -3.39
CA LEU A 97 -19.63 4.69 -2.22
C LEU A 97 -20.85 3.76 -2.30
N ALA A 98 -21.52 3.73 -3.47
CA ALA A 98 -22.71 2.91 -3.69
C ALA A 98 -22.46 1.41 -3.53
N VAL A 99 -21.28 0.92 -3.95
CA VAL A 99 -20.91 -0.49 -3.80
C VAL A 99 -20.23 -0.80 -2.45
N GLY A 100 -20.05 0.20 -1.58
CA GLY A 100 -19.50 0.03 -0.24
C GLY A 100 -17.99 -0.15 -0.18
N LEU A 101 -17.23 0.44 -1.12
CA LEU A 101 -15.79 0.47 -1.01
C LEU A 101 -15.35 1.34 0.19
N PRO A 102 -14.18 1.06 0.80
CA PRO A 102 -13.75 1.76 1.99
C PRO A 102 -13.58 3.27 1.79
N THR A 103 -13.90 4.04 2.82
CA THR A 103 -13.70 5.51 2.86
C THR A 103 -12.32 5.92 3.34
N ARG A 104 -11.44 4.95 3.62
CA ARG A 104 -10.04 5.15 4.06
C ARG A 104 -9.10 4.31 3.21
N CYS A 105 -7.83 4.74 3.15
CA CYS A 105 -6.79 3.96 2.51
C CYS A 105 -6.59 2.62 3.23
N GLN A 106 -6.53 1.54 2.45
CA GLN A 106 -6.19 0.21 2.99
C GLN A 106 -5.56 -0.68 1.93
N VAL A 107 -4.57 -1.46 2.35
CA VAL A 107 -4.02 -2.51 1.48
C VAL A 107 -4.95 -3.72 1.52
N ILE A 108 -5.22 -4.28 0.36
CA ILE A 108 -6.06 -5.47 0.19
C ILE A 108 -5.27 -6.62 -0.46
N ALA A 109 -5.70 -7.84 -0.19
CA ALA A 109 -5.26 -8.99 -0.95
C ALA A 109 -5.72 -8.88 -2.41
N VAL A 110 -5.07 -9.61 -3.30
CA VAL A 110 -5.49 -9.74 -4.71
C VAL A 110 -5.63 -11.22 -5.02
N SER A 111 -6.86 -11.64 -5.34
CA SER A 111 -7.15 -13.01 -5.77
C SER A 111 -6.55 -13.28 -7.18
N PRO A 112 -6.36 -14.54 -7.58
CA PRO A 112 -6.01 -14.86 -8.95
C PRO A 112 -6.99 -14.26 -9.97
N LEU A 113 -8.29 -14.31 -9.69
CA LEU A 113 -9.31 -13.72 -10.56
C LEU A 113 -9.16 -12.20 -10.66
N LEU A 114 -9.00 -11.49 -9.53
CA LEU A 114 -8.80 -10.04 -9.55
C LEU A 114 -7.52 -9.66 -10.31
N HIS A 115 -6.45 -10.47 -10.20
CA HIS A 115 -5.22 -10.26 -10.97
C HIS A 115 -5.49 -10.30 -12.47
N GLU A 116 -6.15 -11.37 -12.96
CA GLU A 116 -6.45 -11.52 -14.39
C GLU A 116 -7.41 -10.43 -14.90
N LEU A 117 -8.42 -10.07 -14.09
CA LEU A 117 -9.33 -8.98 -14.44
C LEU A 117 -8.59 -7.63 -14.56
N LEU A 118 -7.62 -7.34 -13.68
CA LEU A 118 -6.80 -6.12 -13.78
C LEU A 118 -5.88 -6.14 -15.00
N GLN A 119 -5.35 -7.31 -15.38
CA GLN A 119 -4.54 -7.44 -16.60
C GLN A 119 -5.39 -7.22 -17.86
N GLU A 120 -6.58 -7.80 -17.92
CA GLU A 120 -7.51 -7.60 -19.03
C GLU A 120 -8.00 -6.14 -19.11
N ALA A 121 -8.34 -5.54 -17.98
CA ALA A 121 -8.96 -4.22 -17.91
C ALA A 121 -8.08 -3.10 -18.49
N ILE A 122 -6.75 -3.20 -18.41
CA ILE A 122 -5.84 -2.16 -18.94
C ILE A 122 -5.82 -2.11 -20.47
N ASP A 123 -6.25 -3.18 -21.15
CA ASP A 123 -6.29 -3.26 -22.60
C ASP A 123 -7.65 -2.86 -23.19
N LEU A 124 -8.67 -2.67 -22.33
CA LEU A 124 -9.99 -2.27 -22.77
C LEU A 124 -10.03 -0.79 -23.20
N PRO A 125 -10.90 -0.44 -24.17
CA PRO A 125 -11.13 0.96 -24.52
C PRO A 125 -11.62 1.77 -23.34
N ALA A 126 -11.24 3.04 -23.24
CA ALA A 126 -11.72 3.91 -22.15
C ALA A 126 -13.26 4.04 -22.15
N GLU A 127 -13.89 4.02 -23.32
CA GLU A 127 -15.34 4.06 -23.50
C GLU A 127 -15.90 2.70 -23.96
N TYR A 128 -15.57 1.65 -23.19
CA TYR A 128 -16.05 0.29 -23.44
C TYR A 128 -17.58 0.19 -23.48
N ASP A 129 -18.09 -0.81 -24.19
CA ASP A 129 -19.54 -1.11 -24.24
C ASP A 129 -20.00 -1.65 -22.88
N LEU A 130 -20.98 -0.95 -22.27
CA LEU A 130 -21.53 -1.30 -20.96
C LEU A 130 -22.30 -2.61 -20.95
N ASP A 131 -23.02 -2.92 -22.03
CA ASP A 131 -23.85 -4.11 -22.16
C ASP A 131 -23.05 -5.30 -22.72
N GLY A 132 -21.87 -5.03 -23.23
CA GLY A 132 -20.96 -6.01 -23.84
C GLY A 132 -20.13 -6.80 -22.83
N ARG A 133 -19.17 -7.55 -23.36
CA ARG A 133 -18.18 -8.31 -22.58
C ARG A 133 -17.38 -7.40 -21.65
N ASP A 134 -16.93 -6.26 -22.15
CA ASP A 134 -16.04 -5.35 -21.45
C ASP A 134 -16.72 -4.72 -20.23
N GLY A 135 -18.00 -4.34 -20.36
CA GLY A 135 -18.82 -3.90 -19.24
C GLY A 135 -18.95 -4.96 -18.15
N ARG A 136 -19.14 -6.24 -18.53
CA ARG A 136 -19.19 -7.34 -17.56
C ARG A 136 -17.84 -7.58 -16.86
N VAL A 137 -16.72 -7.44 -17.59
CA VAL A 137 -15.36 -7.52 -17.00
C VAL A 137 -15.18 -6.43 -15.94
N MET A 138 -15.53 -5.18 -16.24
CA MET A 138 -15.41 -4.07 -15.30
C MET A 138 -16.36 -4.18 -14.11
N ALA A 139 -17.56 -4.69 -14.29
CA ALA A 139 -18.50 -4.97 -13.21
C ALA A 139 -17.97 -6.08 -12.28
N LEU A 140 -17.46 -7.17 -12.83
CA LEU A 140 -16.88 -8.26 -12.05
C LEU A 140 -15.60 -7.82 -11.32
N LEU A 141 -14.77 -6.98 -11.95
CA LEU A 141 -13.58 -6.40 -11.31
C LEU A 141 -13.98 -5.59 -10.06
N LEU A 142 -15.03 -4.78 -10.14
CA LEU A 142 -15.54 -4.00 -9.02
C LEU A 142 -16.06 -4.90 -7.88
N ASP A 143 -16.78 -5.96 -8.22
CA ASP A 143 -17.26 -6.96 -7.25
C ASP A 143 -16.09 -7.68 -6.54
N GLU A 144 -15.05 -8.05 -7.27
CA GLU A 144 -13.87 -8.67 -6.70
C GLU A 144 -13.11 -7.71 -5.76
N ILE A 145 -12.91 -6.43 -6.14
CA ILE A 145 -12.28 -5.44 -5.26
C ILE A 145 -12.99 -5.39 -3.90
N ARG A 146 -14.33 -5.32 -3.91
CA ARG A 146 -15.16 -5.23 -2.71
C ARG A 146 -14.99 -6.43 -1.76
N ARG A 147 -14.73 -7.62 -2.31
CA ARG A 147 -14.64 -8.88 -1.54
C ARG A 147 -13.27 -9.13 -0.94
N MET A 148 -12.24 -8.40 -1.36
CA MET A 148 -10.87 -8.69 -0.91
C MET A 148 -10.65 -8.26 0.54
N PRO A 149 -10.02 -9.12 1.36
CA PRO A 149 -9.74 -8.79 2.75
C PRO A 149 -8.65 -7.71 2.86
N ALA A 150 -8.82 -6.82 3.83
CA ALA A 150 -7.79 -5.87 4.22
C ALA A 150 -6.59 -6.56 4.85
N LEU A 151 -5.40 -6.01 4.58
CA LEU A 151 -4.12 -6.51 5.09
C LEU A 151 -3.44 -5.47 5.99
N PRO A 152 -2.73 -5.89 7.04
CA PRO A 152 -2.04 -5.00 7.97
C PRO A 152 -0.71 -4.47 7.38
N LEU A 153 -0.78 -3.78 6.25
CA LEU A 153 0.40 -3.26 5.53
C LEU A 153 0.43 -1.72 5.55
N SER A 154 0.13 -1.15 6.71
CA SER A 154 0.10 0.30 6.93
C SER A 154 0.70 0.69 8.26
N ALA A 155 1.24 1.91 8.34
CA ALA A 155 1.63 2.57 9.58
C ALA A 155 0.81 3.87 9.69
N PRO A 156 -0.34 3.83 10.40
CA PRO A 156 -1.20 5.00 10.54
C PRO A 156 -0.49 6.11 11.32
N LEU A 157 -0.66 7.35 10.89
CA LEU A 157 -0.12 8.52 11.59
C LEU A 157 -1.15 9.04 12.61
N PRO A 158 -0.69 9.47 13.80
CA PRO A 158 -1.55 10.18 14.74
C PRO A 158 -1.93 11.57 14.20
N ARG A 159 -2.84 12.28 14.87
CA ARG A 159 -3.27 13.63 14.51
C ARG A 159 -2.50 14.72 15.27
N GLU A 160 -2.05 14.40 16.46
CA GLU A 160 -1.28 15.33 17.30
C GLU A 160 0.08 15.61 16.62
N LYS A 161 0.37 16.89 16.34
CA LYS A 161 1.49 17.32 15.50
C LYS A 161 2.85 16.79 15.97
N ARG A 162 3.11 16.77 17.31
CA ARG A 162 4.37 16.27 17.86
C ARG A 162 4.53 14.78 17.64
N LEU A 163 3.44 14.01 17.80
CA LEU A 163 3.44 12.58 17.53
C LEU A 163 3.61 12.28 16.03
N VAL A 164 2.97 13.06 15.15
CA VAL A 164 3.15 12.96 13.69
C VAL A 164 4.62 13.12 13.31
N THR A 165 5.29 14.17 13.84
CA THR A 165 6.70 14.42 13.53
C THR A 165 7.57 13.24 13.93
N LEU A 166 7.42 12.75 15.16
CA LEU A 166 8.17 11.60 15.66
C LEU A 166 7.90 10.32 14.88
N CYS A 167 6.64 10.09 14.50
CA CYS A 167 6.29 8.93 13.67
C CYS A 167 6.91 9.02 12.27
N ARG A 168 6.92 10.20 11.64
CA ARG A 168 7.55 10.40 10.33
C ARG A 168 9.06 10.16 10.37
N GLU A 169 9.74 10.66 11.38
CA GLU A 169 11.16 10.39 11.58
C GLU A 169 11.43 8.88 11.75
N LEU A 170 10.61 8.20 12.57
CA LEU A 170 10.75 6.77 12.76
C LEU A 170 10.40 5.96 11.49
N LEU A 171 9.53 6.45 10.62
CA LEU A 171 9.28 5.82 9.31
C LEU A 171 10.46 6.00 8.34
N GLN A 172 11.22 7.08 8.46
CA GLN A 172 12.44 7.29 7.64
C GLN A 172 13.60 6.41 8.11
N GLN A 173 13.72 6.19 9.43
CA GLN A 173 14.78 5.37 10.04
C GLN A 173 14.18 4.39 11.06
N PRO A 174 13.48 3.36 10.60
CA PRO A 174 12.78 2.42 11.49
C PRO A 174 13.77 1.56 12.27
N SER A 175 13.58 1.46 13.59
CA SER A 175 14.39 0.58 14.44
C SER A 175 13.57 0.01 15.60
N GLN A 176 13.81 -1.27 15.91
CA GLN A 176 13.25 -1.92 17.09
C GLN A 176 13.85 -1.43 18.42
N GLU A 177 14.97 -0.75 18.37
CA GLU A 177 15.68 -0.24 19.54
C GLU A 177 15.06 1.03 20.12
N VAL A 178 14.23 1.76 19.34
CA VAL A 178 13.57 2.99 19.81
C VAL A 178 12.65 2.70 20.99
N LYS A 179 12.92 3.34 22.13
CA LYS A 179 12.16 3.12 23.38
C LYS A 179 10.97 4.07 23.47
N ILE A 180 9.89 3.58 24.07
CA ILE A 180 8.69 4.40 24.29
C ILE A 180 8.97 5.60 25.21
N ASP A 181 9.89 5.45 26.16
CA ASP A 181 10.25 6.52 27.11
C ASP A 181 10.95 7.68 26.40
N ASP A 182 11.84 7.37 25.44
CA ASP A 182 12.52 8.37 24.63
C ASP A 182 11.50 9.14 23.74
N MET A 183 10.55 8.42 23.17
CA MET A 183 9.49 9.02 22.35
C MET A 183 8.55 9.90 23.18
N ALA A 184 8.18 9.46 24.37
CA ALA A 184 7.36 10.24 25.29
C ALA A 184 8.08 11.52 25.72
N GLN A 185 9.37 11.43 26.09
CA GLN A 185 10.20 12.57 26.45
C GLN A 185 10.30 13.58 25.29
N ARG A 186 10.60 13.12 24.09
CA ARG A 186 10.69 13.95 22.88
C ARG A 186 9.35 14.62 22.53
N ALA A 187 8.23 13.94 22.79
CA ALA A 187 6.89 14.50 22.64
C ALA A 187 6.54 15.52 23.74
N GLY A 188 7.36 15.66 24.80
CA GLY A 188 7.02 16.46 25.98
C GLY A 188 5.83 15.91 26.76
N MET A 189 5.69 14.58 26.80
CA MET A 189 4.59 13.86 27.43
C MET A 189 5.08 12.91 28.53
N SER A 190 4.26 12.67 29.55
CA SER A 190 4.50 11.51 30.42
C SER A 190 4.27 10.23 29.62
N ARG A 191 4.95 9.13 29.98
CA ARG A 191 4.76 7.81 29.33
C ARG A 191 3.28 7.38 29.30
N ARG A 192 2.55 7.63 30.39
CA ARG A 192 1.12 7.30 30.49
C ARG A 192 0.29 8.09 29.47
N HIS A 193 0.54 9.40 29.35
CA HIS A 193 -0.15 10.27 28.40
C HIS A 193 0.17 9.86 26.96
N PHE A 194 1.45 9.68 26.63
CA PHE A 194 1.90 9.21 25.32
C PHE A 194 1.22 7.89 24.93
N THR A 195 1.25 6.87 25.82
CA THR A 195 0.67 5.55 25.52
C THR A 195 -0.83 5.64 25.22
N ARG A 196 -1.57 6.44 26.00
CA ARG A 196 -3.01 6.63 25.81
C ARG A 196 -3.30 7.35 24.49
N SER A 197 -2.73 8.55 24.29
CA SER A 197 -2.98 9.36 23.09
C SER A 197 -2.55 8.64 21.82
N PHE A 198 -1.40 7.97 21.84
CA PHE A 198 -0.92 7.22 20.70
C PHE A 198 -1.92 6.11 20.30
N ARG A 199 -2.44 5.36 21.28
CA ARG A 199 -3.40 4.29 21.04
C ARG A 199 -4.77 4.81 20.58
N GLU A 200 -5.25 5.89 21.17
CA GLU A 200 -6.51 6.54 20.79
C GLU A 200 -6.47 7.04 19.35
N GLU A 201 -5.34 7.58 18.91
CA GLU A 201 -5.23 8.19 17.59
C GLU A 201 -4.83 7.22 16.47
N THR A 202 -4.00 6.21 16.77
CA THR A 202 -3.51 5.25 15.75
C THR A 202 -4.24 3.90 15.79
N GLY A 203 -4.99 3.62 16.85
CA GLY A 203 -5.58 2.30 17.10
C GLY A 203 -4.57 1.24 17.57
N MET A 204 -3.28 1.59 17.71
CA MET A 204 -2.19 0.66 18.00
C MET A 204 -1.41 1.05 19.26
N SER A 205 -0.83 0.07 19.96
CA SER A 205 0.24 0.39 20.92
C SER A 205 1.49 0.86 20.16
N PHE A 206 2.30 1.73 20.76
CA PHE A 206 3.56 2.19 20.14
C PHE A 206 4.48 1.01 19.76
N SER A 207 4.58 -0.01 20.59
CA SER A 207 5.40 -1.19 20.30
C SER A 207 4.91 -1.95 19.05
N ALA A 208 3.60 -2.14 18.90
CA ALA A 208 3.00 -2.77 17.74
C ALA A 208 3.19 -1.91 16.48
N TRP A 209 3.00 -0.59 16.60
CA TRP A 209 3.19 0.36 15.51
C TRP A 209 4.66 0.41 15.05
N ARG A 210 5.62 0.47 16.00
CA ARG A 210 7.05 0.44 15.70
C ARG A 210 7.45 -0.86 14.98
N GLN A 211 6.97 -2.02 15.48
CA GLN A 211 7.19 -3.30 14.81
C GLN A 211 6.63 -3.28 13.39
N GLN A 212 5.44 -2.74 13.21
CA GLN A 212 4.81 -2.58 11.91
C GLN A 212 5.66 -1.72 10.97
N ALA A 213 6.12 -0.55 11.43
CA ALA A 213 7.00 0.34 10.67
C ALA A 213 8.28 -0.37 10.21
N CYS A 214 8.93 -1.14 11.09
CA CYS A 214 10.11 -1.93 10.73
C CYS A 214 9.78 -3.01 9.68
N LEU A 215 8.64 -3.69 9.78
CA LEU A 215 8.24 -4.71 8.81
C LEU A 215 7.89 -4.12 7.44
N LEU A 216 7.28 -2.94 7.41
CA LEU A 216 7.00 -2.22 6.16
C LEU A 216 8.31 -1.81 5.47
N ALA A 217 9.27 -1.25 6.21
CA ALA A 217 10.60 -0.94 5.68
C ALA A 217 11.34 -2.20 5.20
N ALA A 218 11.22 -3.31 5.94
CA ALA A 218 11.79 -4.58 5.52
C ALA A 218 11.22 -5.06 4.17
N LEU A 219 9.90 -4.96 3.97
CA LEU A 219 9.27 -5.33 2.69
C LEU A 219 9.84 -4.54 1.52
N THR A 220 10.01 -3.22 1.68
CA THR A 220 10.58 -2.35 0.64
C THR A 220 12.04 -2.71 0.36
N ARG A 221 12.88 -2.88 1.39
CA ARG A 221 14.30 -3.21 1.26
C ARG A 221 14.54 -4.59 0.65
N LEU A 222 13.79 -5.60 1.11
CA LEU A 222 13.83 -6.95 0.54
C LEU A 222 13.33 -6.99 -0.89
N GLY A 223 12.31 -6.17 -1.22
CA GLY A 223 11.83 -5.98 -2.59
C GLY A 223 12.87 -5.35 -3.51
N ASN A 224 13.80 -4.57 -2.95
CA ASN A 224 14.98 -4.01 -3.64
C ASN A 224 16.15 -5.02 -3.75
N GLY A 225 15.99 -6.24 -3.25
CA GLY A 225 17.01 -7.29 -3.33
C GLY A 225 18.01 -7.29 -2.19
N GLU A 226 17.81 -6.49 -1.12
CA GLU A 226 18.67 -6.54 0.05
C GLU A 226 18.55 -7.89 0.78
N SER A 227 19.64 -8.33 1.42
CA SER A 227 19.65 -9.61 2.13
C SER A 227 18.83 -9.55 3.42
N ILE A 228 18.19 -10.67 3.77
CA ILE A 228 17.43 -10.81 5.03
C ILE A 228 18.32 -10.50 6.25
N THR A 229 19.57 -10.92 6.22
CA THR A 229 20.54 -10.71 7.31
C THR A 229 20.82 -9.21 7.51
N GLN A 230 21.11 -8.48 6.44
CA GLN A 230 21.38 -7.05 6.51
C GLN A 230 20.16 -6.26 6.99
N VAL A 231 18.99 -6.55 6.41
CA VAL A 231 17.73 -5.90 6.79
C VAL A 231 17.40 -6.14 8.27
N ALA A 232 17.61 -7.36 8.76
CA ALA A 232 17.34 -7.69 10.17
C ALA A 232 18.26 -6.90 11.13
N VAL A 233 19.55 -6.83 10.83
CA VAL A 233 20.53 -6.10 11.65
C VAL A 233 20.21 -4.60 11.67
N ASP A 234 20.02 -3.99 10.51
CA ASP A 234 19.79 -2.55 10.38
C ASP A 234 18.48 -2.10 11.05
N LEU A 235 17.45 -2.97 11.07
CA LEU A 235 16.19 -2.71 11.75
C LEU A 235 16.23 -2.99 13.26
N GLY A 236 17.41 -3.32 13.82
CA GLY A 236 17.60 -3.54 15.25
C GLY A 236 17.04 -4.87 15.76
N TYR A 237 16.95 -5.89 14.91
CA TYR A 237 16.67 -7.25 15.37
C TYR A 237 17.97 -7.94 15.82
N GLY A 238 17.93 -8.64 16.95
CA GLY A 238 19.12 -9.28 17.51
C GLY A 238 19.75 -10.36 16.60
N ASN A 239 18.97 -10.93 15.69
CA ASN A 239 19.44 -11.88 14.66
C ASN A 239 18.37 -12.10 13.57
N PRO A 240 18.76 -12.68 12.40
CA PRO A 240 17.81 -12.94 11.30
C PRO A 240 16.65 -13.88 11.65
N SER A 241 16.86 -14.78 12.61
CA SER A 241 15.80 -15.71 13.06
C SER A 241 14.70 -14.97 13.83
N ALA A 242 15.08 -14.05 14.72
CA ALA A 242 14.12 -13.20 15.45
C ALA A 242 13.31 -12.32 14.49
N PHE A 243 13.97 -11.73 13.48
CA PHE A 243 13.31 -10.98 12.41
C PHE A 243 12.32 -11.87 11.64
N THR A 244 12.75 -13.04 11.16
CA THR A 244 11.91 -13.97 10.40
C THR A 244 10.68 -14.41 11.20
N ALA A 245 10.85 -14.68 12.50
CA ALA A 245 9.75 -15.03 13.40
C ALA A 245 8.74 -13.86 13.57
N ALA A 246 9.25 -12.63 13.75
CA ALA A 246 8.42 -11.43 13.84
C ALA A 246 7.67 -11.18 12.53
N PHE A 247 8.35 -11.28 11.41
CA PHE A 247 7.78 -11.12 10.06
C PHE A 247 6.65 -12.13 9.81
N ARG A 248 6.92 -13.42 10.05
CA ARG A 248 5.93 -14.50 9.89
C ARG A 248 4.71 -14.30 10.81
N ARG A 249 4.92 -13.88 12.05
CA ARG A 249 3.83 -13.66 13.02
C ARG A 249 2.86 -12.57 12.55
N VAL A 250 3.36 -11.49 11.92
CA VAL A 250 2.54 -10.34 11.50
C VAL A 250 1.99 -10.53 10.09
N LEU A 251 2.79 -11.07 9.17
CA LEU A 251 2.46 -11.15 7.75
C LEU A 251 2.05 -12.56 7.29
N GLY A 252 2.08 -13.55 8.18
CA GLY A 252 1.59 -14.91 7.93
C GLY A 252 2.56 -15.85 7.23
N ALA A 253 3.63 -15.34 6.59
CA ALA A 253 4.64 -16.13 5.90
C ALA A 253 6.05 -15.56 6.13
N PRO A 254 7.11 -16.37 6.00
CA PRO A 254 8.48 -15.87 6.09
C PRO A 254 8.82 -14.94 4.90
N PRO A 255 9.82 -14.03 5.03
CA PRO A 255 10.17 -13.05 4.00
C PRO A 255 10.41 -13.67 2.62
N SER A 256 11.15 -14.77 2.56
CA SER A 256 11.49 -15.48 1.31
C SER A 256 10.27 -15.98 0.55
N ARG A 257 9.21 -16.41 1.25
CA ARG A 257 7.96 -16.87 0.65
C ARG A 257 6.99 -15.72 0.37
N TYR A 258 7.01 -14.70 1.21
CA TYR A 258 6.05 -13.58 1.12
C TYR A 258 6.29 -12.72 -0.13
N LEU A 259 7.56 -12.53 -0.53
CA LEU A 259 7.95 -11.74 -1.69
C LEU A 259 8.16 -12.58 -2.96
N ALA A 260 8.22 -13.90 -2.84
CA ALA A 260 8.28 -14.77 -4.00
C ALA A 260 6.99 -14.60 -4.83
N ALA A 261 7.16 -14.41 -6.15
CA ALA A 261 6.03 -14.56 -7.04
C ALA A 261 5.49 -15.99 -6.86
N PRO A 262 4.16 -16.19 -6.81
CA PRO A 262 3.64 -17.55 -6.83
C PRO A 262 4.17 -18.24 -8.09
N THR A 263 4.74 -19.42 -7.92
CA THR A 263 5.07 -20.30 -9.04
C THR A 263 3.81 -20.52 -9.87
N PRO A 264 3.88 -20.44 -11.21
CA PRO A 264 2.73 -20.62 -12.09
C PRO A 264 2.05 -21.96 -11.89
#